data_52cb9388e62a34060b7052f8b3e943e0
#
_entry.id   52cb9388e62a34060b7052f8b3e943e0
#
_cell.length_a   1.000
_cell.length_b   1.000
_cell.length_c   1.000
_cell.angle_alpha   90.00
_cell.angle_beta   90.00
_cell.angle_gamma   90.00
#
_symmetry.space_group_name_H-M   'P 1'
#
loop_
_entity.id
_entity.type
_entity.pdbx_description
1 polymer ?
#
loop_
_entity_poly.entity_id
_entity_poly.type
_entity_poly.pdbx_seq_one_letter_code
_entity_poly.pdbx_strand_id
1 'polypeptide(L)'
;MTRHFVLGNSSILVGMDKHGRVRDFYYPYVGQENHVNGNIHRIGVWVNGQFSWFSDDEWQKTISYQKETLITKIIGKNDRLGITLTFQDAVHYEEDILIREVTIKNHHNTGREIRIYFHQQYQISEGNIGDTVYYNPVIDSLIHYKGKRYFLMNGSIDNNKISEYATGLVEEYGREGTYKDAEDGILSNNPIEHGSVDSTLGLYSTIPANKSKKAYY
;
A
#
# COMPACT_ATOMS: atom_id res chain seq x y z
N MET A 1 1.95 11.01 -16.94
CA MET A 1 1.96 9.53 -16.76
C MET A 1 0.51 9.05 -16.81
N THR A 2 0.21 7.99 -17.55
CA THR A 2 -1.18 7.51 -17.74
C THR A 2 -1.72 6.86 -16.48
N ARG A 3 -2.94 7.18 -16.08
CA ARG A 3 -3.70 6.46 -15.05
C ARG A 3 -4.41 5.29 -15.72
N HIS A 4 -4.08 4.07 -15.33
CA HIS A 4 -4.65 2.85 -15.90
C HIS A 4 -5.95 2.48 -15.21
N PHE A 5 -6.10 2.87 -13.94
CA PHE A 5 -7.31 2.69 -13.17
C PHE A 5 -7.71 4.01 -12.51
N VAL A 6 -9.01 4.25 -12.49
CA VAL A 6 -9.64 5.35 -11.74
C VAL A 6 -10.80 4.76 -10.97
N LEU A 7 -10.77 4.90 -9.66
CA LEU A 7 -11.78 4.41 -8.72
C LEU A 7 -12.30 5.60 -7.93
N GLY A 8 -13.56 5.65 -7.63
CA GLY A 8 -14.08 6.76 -6.84
C GLY A 8 -15.56 6.69 -6.57
N ASN A 9 -15.99 7.61 -5.73
CA ASN A 9 -17.38 7.95 -5.45
C ASN A 9 -17.57 9.47 -5.55
N SER A 10 -18.55 10.05 -4.83
CA SER A 10 -18.80 11.50 -4.87
C SER A 10 -17.74 12.35 -4.17
N SER A 11 -16.96 11.79 -3.21
CA SER A 11 -16.02 12.53 -2.37
C SER A 11 -14.56 12.11 -2.55
N ILE A 12 -14.26 10.85 -2.90
CA ILE A 12 -12.90 10.42 -3.19
C ILE A 12 -12.73 9.94 -4.63
N LEU A 13 -11.55 10.21 -5.19
CA LEU A 13 -11.11 9.68 -6.46
C LEU A 13 -9.66 9.21 -6.35
N VAL A 14 -9.42 7.96 -6.71
CA VAL A 14 -8.10 7.33 -6.66
C VAL A 14 -7.63 6.99 -8.06
N GLY A 15 -6.50 7.55 -8.47
CA GLY A 15 -5.83 7.23 -9.72
C GLY A 15 -4.67 6.26 -9.49
N MET A 16 -4.62 5.16 -10.25
CA MET A 16 -3.55 4.17 -10.18
C MET A 16 -2.83 4.01 -11.52
N ASP A 17 -1.55 3.69 -11.46
CA ASP A 17 -0.74 3.35 -12.64
C ASP A 17 -0.81 1.85 -12.98
N LYS A 18 -0.11 1.45 -14.05
CA LYS A 18 -0.04 0.04 -14.51
C LYS A 18 0.56 -0.95 -13.51
N HIS A 19 1.16 -0.49 -12.43
CA HIS A 19 1.72 -1.31 -11.36
C HIS A 19 0.81 -1.35 -10.13
N GLY A 20 -0.42 -0.82 -10.21
CA GLY A 20 -1.36 -0.73 -9.07
C GLY A 20 -0.92 0.25 -7.99
N ARG A 21 0.05 1.14 -8.27
CA ARG A 21 0.50 2.18 -7.35
C ARG A 21 -0.48 3.33 -7.38
N VAL A 22 -0.91 3.79 -6.20
CA VAL A 22 -1.71 5.00 -6.09
C VAL A 22 -0.84 6.20 -6.46
N ARG A 23 -1.33 7.01 -7.39
CA ARG A 23 -0.67 8.20 -7.96
C ARG A 23 -1.45 9.48 -7.70
N ASP A 24 -2.75 9.35 -7.49
CA ASP A 24 -3.64 10.44 -7.12
C ASP A 24 -4.60 9.96 -6.05
N PHE A 25 -4.88 10.81 -5.09
CA PHE A 25 -5.91 10.62 -4.09
C PHE A 25 -6.57 11.95 -3.81
N TYR A 26 -7.72 12.19 -4.45
CA TYR A 26 -8.52 13.39 -4.26
C TYR A 26 -9.52 13.20 -3.14
N TYR A 27 -9.60 14.19 -2.25
CA TYR A 27 -10.53 14.24 -1.12
C TYR A 27 -10.56 15.65 -0.51
N PRO A 28 -11.69 16.18 -0.02
CA PRO A 28 -13.06 15.66 -0.12
C PRO A 28 -13.76 16.09 -1.42
N TYR A 29 -13.05 16.82 -2.28
CA TYR A 29 -13.59 17.35 -3.54
C TYR A 29 -12.77 16.78 -4.70
N VAL A 30 -13.41 15.92 -5.48
CA VAL A 30 -12.78 15.29 -6.65
C VAL A 30 -12.25 16.35 -7.62
N GLY A 31 -10.96 16.20 -7.96
CA GLY A 31 -10.27 17.09 -8.90
C GLY A 31 -9.77 18.41 -8.32
N GLN A 32 -9.88 18.63 -7.00
CA GLN A 32 -9.40 19.87 -6.38
C GLN A 32 -8.17 19.65 -5.47
N GLU A 33 -8.25 18.77 -4.49
CA GLU A 33 -7.14 18.50 -3.57
C GLU A 33 -6.57 17.11 -3.82
N ASN A 34 -5.40 17.00 -4.46
CA ASN A 34 -4.69 15.75 -4.66
C ASN A 34 -3.67 15.55 -3.53
N HIS A 35 -3.96 14.65 -2.61
CA HIS A 35 -3.12 14.41 -1.44
C HIS A 35 -1.93 13.47 -1.68
N VAL A 36 -1.75 12.96 -2.89
CA VAL A 36 -0.53 12.23 -3.31
C VAL A 36 0.38 13.12 -4.16
N ASN A 37 -0.20 13.97 -5.00
CA ASN A 37 0.45 15.07 -5.73
C ASN A 37 1.84 14.74 -6.31
N GLY A 38 1.92 13.66 -7.11
CA GLY A 38 3.16 13.21 -7.74
C GLY A 38 3.98 12.18 -6.95
N ASN A 39 3.72 12.02 -5.67
CA ASN A 39 4.28 10.94 -4.87
C ASN A 39 3.74 9.57 -5.29
N ILE A 40 4.19 8.53 -4.61
CA ILE A 40 3.88 7.14 -5.00
C ILE A 40 3.62 6.32 -3.74
N HIS A 41 2.44 5.66 -3.68
CA HIS A 41 2.27 4.56 -2.72
C HIS A 41 2.76 3.26 -3.38
N ARG A 42 3.61 2.53 -2.67
CA ARG A 42 4.27 1.33 -3.19
C ARG A 42 3.74 0.07 -2.50
N ILE A 43 3.94 -1.06 -3.16
CA ILE A 43 3.64 -2.39 -2.59
C ILE A 43 4.92 -3.21 -2.70
N GLY A 44 5.39 -3.75 -1.58
CA GLY A 44 6.56 -4.60 -1.51
C GLY A 44 6.23 -5.99 -0.99
N VAL A 45 7.05 -6.97 -1.31
CA VAL A 45 6.94 -8.33 -0.78
C VAL A 45 8.30 -8.86 -0.39
N TRP A 46 8.37 -9.44 0.79
CA TRP A 46 9.54 -10.16 1.29
C TRP A 46 9.20 -11.63 1.53
N VAL A 47 10.07 -12.52 1.04
CA VAL A 47 9.92 -13.97 1.18
C VAL A 47 11.29 -14.59 1.43
N ASN A 48 11.51 -15.18 2.60
CA ASN A 48 12.75 -15.92 2.91
C ASN A 48 14.06 -15.13 2.62
N GLY A 49 14.15 -13.89 3.04
CA GLY A 49 15.34 -13.05 2.83
C GLY A 49 15.43 -12.39 1.45
N GLN A 50 14.40 -12.53 0.62
CA GLN A 50 14.36 -11.92 -0.71
C GLN A 50 13.22 -10.90 -0.78
N PHE A 51 13.54 -9.69 -1.20
CA PHE A 51 12.58 -8.60 -1.37
C PHE A 51 12.35 -8.28 -2.86
N SER A 52 11.16 -7.76 -3.16
CA SER A 52 10.83 -7.17 -4.46
C SER A 52 9.70 -6.16 -4.33
N TRP A 53 9.86 -5.01 -4.96
CA TRP A 53 8.74 -4.09 -5.18
C TRP A 53 7.84 -4.63 -6.29
N PHE A 54 6.52 -4.54 -6.11
CA PHE A 54 5.56 -4.98 -7.13
C PHE A 54 5.70 -4.20 -8.45
N SER A 55 6.37 -3.04 -8.42
CA SER A 55 6.69 -2.26 -9.61
C SER A 55 7.88 -2.77 -10.41
N ASP A 56 8.72 -3.66 -9.87
CA ASP A 56 9.92 -4.16 -10.52
C ASP A 56 9.61 -4.96 -11.78
N ASP A 57 10.57 -5.03 -12.68
CA ASP A 57 10.37 -5.66 -14.01
C ASP A 57 10.27 -7.19 -13.94
N GLU A 58 10.71 -7.81 -12.86
CA GLU A 58 10.60 -9.26 -12.64
C GLU A 58 9.17 -9.78 -12.40
N TRP A 59 8.19 -8.89 -12.24
CA TRP A 59 6.79 -9.25 -12.12
C TRP A 59 6.09 -9.31 -13.48
N GLN A 60 5.62 -10.49 -13.85
CA GLN A 60 4.73 -10.67 -15.00
C GLN A 60 3.32 -10.23 -14.62
N LYS A 61 2.87 -9.09 -15.17
CA LYS A 61 1.62 -8.44 -14.75
C LYS A 61 0.53 -8.49 -15.81
N THR A 62 -0.70 -8.75 -15.36
CA THR A 62 -1.93 -8.56 -16.14
C THR A 62 -2.83 -7.61 -15.38
N ILE A 63 -3.38 -6.62 -16.06
CA ILE A 63 -4.21 -5.58 -15.46
C ILE A 63 -5.52 -5.43 -16.22
N SER A 64 -6.64 -5.34 -15.51
CA SER A 64 -7.97 -5.10 -16.06
C SER A 64 -8.91 -4.59 -14.96
N TYR A 65 -10.08 -4.08 -15.35
CA TYR A 65 -11.22 -4.06 -14.44
C TYR A 65 -11.92 -5.43 -14.45
N GLN A 66 -12.63 -5.76 -13.40
CA GLN A 66 -13.59 -6.86 -13.44
C GLN A 66 -14.75 -6.46 -14.35
N LYS A 67 -15.31 -7.46 -15.06
CA LYS A 67 -16.38 -7.21 -16.01
C LYS A 67 -17.56 -6.48 -15.35
N GLU A 68 -18.02 -5.40 -15.98
CA GLU A 68 -19.17 -4.59 -15.57
C GLU A 68 -19.06 -3.98 -14.15
N THR A 69 -17.83 -3.73 -13.68
CA THR A 69 -17.57 -3.11 -12.36
C THR A 69 -16.47 -2.07 -12.45
N LEU A 70 -16.34 -1.25 -11.39
CA LEU A 70 -15.16 -0.39 -11.13
C LEU A 70 -14.17 -1.06 -10.16
N ILE A 71 -14.19 -2.39 -10.04
CA ILE A 71 -13.23 -3.14 -9.23
C ILE A 71 -12.02 -3.48 -10.11
N THR A 72 -10.82 -3.19 -9.64
CA THR A 72 -9.61 -3.59 -10.35
C THR A 72 -9.37 -5.09 -10.26
N LYS A 73 -8.64 -5.62 -11.23
CA LYS A 73 -8.07 -6.97 -11.18
C LYS A 73 -6.64 -6.90 -11.70
N ILE A 74 -5.68 -6.92 -10.78
CA ILE A 74 -4.27 -6.88 -11.10
C ILE A 74 -3.65 -8.19 -10.64
N ILE A 75 -3.07 -8.95 -11.56
CA ILE A 75 -2.39 -10.21 -11.26
C ILE A 75 -0.92 -10.02 -11.56
N GLY A 76 -0.06 -10.31 -10.59
CA GLY A 76 1.39 -10.31 -10.77
C GLY A 76 2.00 -11.62 -10.32
N LYS A 77 2.76 -12.27 -11.20
CA LYS A 77 3.53 -13.47 -10.92
C LYS A 77 5.01 -13.12 -10.84
N ASN A 78 5.66 -13.58 -9.79
CA ASN A 78 7.10 -13.48 -9.60
C ASN A 78 7.69 -14.89 -9.46
N ASP A 79 8.43 -15.33 -10.49
CA ASP A 79 8.98 -16.69 -10.51
C ASP A 79 10.17 -16.85 -9.56
N ARG A 80 10.97 -15.79 -9.33
CA ARG A 80 12.09 -15.81 -8.36
C ARG A 80 11.58 -15.99 -6.93
N LEU A 81 10.57 -15.24 -6.54
CA LEU A 81 9.94 -15.37 -5.23
C LEU A 81 9.00 -16.60 -5.15
N GLY A 82 8.61 -17.18 -6.28
CA GLY A 82 7.68 -18.32 -6.34
C GLY A 82 6.30 -17.97 -5.79
N ILE A 83 5.78 -16.77 -6.08
CA ILE A 83 4.46 -16.31 -5.62
C ILE A 83 3.66 -15.67 -6.75
N THR A 84 2.35 -15.62 -6.55
CA THR A 84 1.43 -14.77 -7.32
C THR A 84 0.63 -13.89 -6.38
N LEU A 85 0.55 -12.61 -6.69
CA LEU A 85 -0.35 -11.66 -6.05
C LEU A 85 -1.53 -11.36 -6.97
N THR A 86 -2.73 -11.34 -6.41
CA THR A 86 -3.94 -10.87 -7.11
C THR A 86 -4.58 -9.79 -6.28
N PHE A 87 -4.62 -8.57 -6.83
CA PHE A 87 -5.24 -7.41 -6.20
C PHE A 87 -6.62 -7.18 -6.77
N GLN A 88 -7.53 -6.80 -5.88
CA GLN A 88 -8.85 -6.28 -6.19
C GLN A 88 -9.02 -5.00 -5.38
N ASP A 89 -9.09 -3.86 -6.06
CA ASP A 89 -9.26 -2.56 -5.44
C ASP A 89 -10.64 -2.00 -5.76
N ALA A 90 -11.28 -1.41 -4.78
CA ALA A 90 -12.54 -0.71 -4.91
C ALA A 90 -12.62 0.49 -3.98
N VAL A 91 -13.35 1.52 -4.36
CA VAL A 91 -13.81 2.57 -3.46
C VAL A 91 -15.21 2.20 -3.00
N HIS A 92 -15.48 2.30 -1.70
CA HIS A 92 -16.81 2.09 -1.15
C HIS A 92 -17.77 3.12 -1.74
N TYR A 93 -19.01 2.71 -2.03
CA TYR A 93 -19.93 3.57 -2.79
C TYR A 93 -20.49 4.76 -1.99
N GLU A 94 -20.52 4.69 -0.66
CA GLU A 94 -20.99 5.75 0.25
C GLU A 94 -19.88 6.31 1.15
N GLU A 95 -18.99 5.45 1.64
CA GLU A 95 -17.97 5.82 2.61
C GLU A 95 -16.67 6.25 1.93
N ASP A 96 -15.90 7.09 2.58
CA ASP A 96 -14.61 7.58 2.11
C ASP A 96 -13.50 6.54 2.32
N ILE A 97 -13.69 5.34 1.74
CA ILE A 97 -12.82 4.18 1.96
C ILE A 97 -12.35 3.60 0.62
N LEU A 98 -11.04 3.56 0.43
CA LEU A 98 -10.38 2.70 -0.56
C LEU A 98 -10.11 1.34 0.09
N ILE A 99 -10.59 0.27 -0.53
CA ILE A 99 -10.40 -1.10 -0.07
C ILE A 99 -9.51 -1.83 -1.07
N ARG A 100 -8.48 -2.50 -0.59
CA ARG A 100 -7.62 -3.39 -1.38
C ARG A 100 -7.62 -4.79 -0.79
N GLU A 101 -8.16 -5.77 -1.51
CA GLU A 101 -7.98 -7.18 -1.22
C GLU A 101 -6.77 -7.71 -1.99
N VAL A 102 -5.89 -8.44 -1.31
CA VAL A 102 -4.72 -9.08 -1.94
C VAL A 102 -4.76 -10.57 -1.65
N THR A 103 -4.96 -11.38 -2.68
CA THR A 103 -4.76 -12.83 -2.58
C THR A 103 -3.30 -13.15 -2.87
N ILE A 104 -2.60 -13.75 -1.89
CA ILE A 104 -1.19 -14.15 -1.98
C ILE A 104 -1.13 -15.66 -2.14
N LYS A 105 -0.64 -16.13 -3.29
CA LYS A 105 -0.44 -17.55 -3.60
C LYS A 105 1.01 -17.95 -3.44
N ASN A 106 1.28 -18.90 -2.56
CA ASN A 106 2.57 -19.57 -2.46
C ASN A 106 2.61 -20.74 -3.45
N HIS A 107 3.55 -20.73 -4.39
CA HIS A 107 3.76 -21.81 -5.37
C HIS A 107 4.81 -22.83 -4.92
N HIS A 108 5.45 -22.61 -3.78
CA HIS A 108 6.46 -23.53 -3.26
C HIS A 108 5.81 -24.75 -2.62
N ASN A 109 6.57 -25.86 -2.57
CA ASN A 109 6.13 -27.13 -1.95
C ASN A 109 6.28 -27.16 -0.42
N THR A 110 6.72 -26.06 0.20
CA THR A 110 6.83 -25.87 1.65
C THR A 110 6.04 -24.63 2.09
N GLY A 111 5.64 -24.62 3.36
CA GLY A 111 5.11 -23.41 3.98
C GLY A 111 6.20 -22.35 4.12
N ARG A 112 5.88 -21.08 3.83
CA ARG A 112 6.83 -19.98 3.92
C ARG A 112 6.19 -18.77 4.57
N GLU A 113 6.97 -18.05 5.37
CA GLU A 113 6.60 -16.73 5.81
C GLU A 113 6.66 -15.77 4.62
N ILE A 114 5.58 -15.05 4.40
CA ILE A 114 5.45 -14.02 3.37
C ILE A 114 5.01 -12.74 4.06
N ARG A 115 5.74 -11.68 3.81
CA ARG A 115 5.47 -10.34 4.31
C ARG A 115 5.05 -9.46 3.15
N ILE A 116 3.92 -8.78 3.28
CA ILE A 116 3.50 -7.78 2.31
C ILE A 116 3.57 -6.40 2.96
N TYR A 117 4.16 -5.46 2.25
CA TYR A 117 4.36 -4.09 2.70
C TYR A 117 3.56 -3.12 1.86
N PHE A 118 2.91 -2.18 2.52
CA PHE A 118 2.24 -1.05 1.89
C PHE A 118 2.93 0.22 2.37
N HIS A 119 3.56 0.92 1.43
CA HIS A 119 4.20 2.20 1.68
C HIS A 119 3.29 3.33 1.20
N GLN A 120 3.18 4.38 2.02
CA GLN A 120 2.37 5.57 1.77
C GLN A 120 3.22 6.83 1.89
N GLN A 121 3.08 7.72 0.93
CA GLN A 121 3.68 9.03 0.94
C GLN A 121 2.62 10.06 0.53
N TYR A 122 2.04 10.72 1.52
CA TYR A 122 1.08 11.79 1.30
C TYR A 122 1.79 13.13 1.20
N GLN A 123 1.13 14.06 0.50
CA GLN A 123 1.43 15.47 0.46
C GLN A 123 0.10 16.19 0.68
N ILE A 124 -0.31 16.25 1.95
CA ILE A 124 -1.67 16.65 2.30
C ILE A 124 -1.89 18.12 1.94
N SER A 125 -3.01 18.38 1.25
CA SER A 125 -3.35 19.69 0.70
C SER A 125 -2.25 20.27 -0.20
N GLU A 126 -1.63 19.40 -1.01
CA GLU A 126 -0.62 19.75 -2.04
C GLU A 126 0.62 20.48 -1.51
N GLY A 127 0.88 20.41 -0.21
CA GLY A 127 2.02 21.08 0.43
C GLY A 127 2.90 20.11 1.24
N ASN A 128 4.22 20.28 1.16
CA ASN A 128 5.22 19.41 1.82
C ASN A 128 5.52 19.78 3.27
N ILE A 129 4.90 20.81 3.83
CA ILE A 129 5.26 21.34 5.14
C ILE A 129 4.14 21.04 6.13
N GLY A 130 4.52 20.47 7.30
CA GLY A 130 3.63 20.30 8.44
C GLY A 130 2.74 19.07 8.37
N ASP A 131 3.06 18.11 7.49
CA ASP A 131 2.44 16.80 7.56
C ASP A 131 2.93 16.04 8.80
N THR A 132 2.06 15.22 9.37
CA THR A 132 2.40 14.37 10.51
C THR A 132 1.87 12.98 10.26
N VAL A 133 2.65 11.96 10.61
CA VAL A 133 2.21 10.58 10.62
C VAL A 133 2.48 9.95 11.98
N TYR A 134 1.53 9.16 12.47
CA TYR A 134 1.72 8.40 13.71
C TYR A 134 0.97 7.06 13.66
N TYR A 135 1.47 6.10 14.45
CA TYR A 135 0.77 4.85 14.70
C TYR A 135 -0.15 4.99 15.91
N ASN A 136 -1.42 4.63 15.74
CA ASN A 136 -2.40 4.60 16.81
C ASN A 136 -2.66 3.14 17.26
N PRO A 137 -2.16 2.72 18.44
CA PRO A 137 -2.30 1.33 18.89
C PRO A 137 -3.72 0.95 19.30
N VAL A 138 -4.60 1.91 19.58
CA VAL A 138 -6.00 1.63 20.00
C VAL A 138 -6.81 1.09 18.82
N ILE A 139 -6.62 1.67 17.65
CA ILE A 139 -7.30 1.30 16.41
C ILE A 139 -6.41 0.57 15.43
N ASP A 140 -5.15 0.27 15.82
CA ASP A 140 -4.14 -0.43 15.03
C ASP A 140 -3.98 0.15 13.62
N SER A 141 -3.66 1.43 13.53
CA SER A 141 -3.63 2.16 12.27
C SER A 141 -2.51 3.19 12.21
N LEU A 142 -1.94 3.38 11.03
CA LEU A 142 -1.14 4.55 10.70
C LEU A 142 -2.07 5.69 10.29
N ILE A 143 -1.82 6.89 10.79
CA ILE A 143 -2.64 8.07 10.49
C ILE A 143 -1.74 9.19 10.01
N HIS A 144 -1.89 9.57 8.74
CA HIS A 144 -1.34 10.80 8.19
C HIS A 144 -2.33 11.93 8.37
N TYR A 145 -1.89 13.07 8.86
CA TYR A 145 -2.78 14.21 8.99
C TYR A 145 -2.08 15.56 8.83
N LYS A 146 -2.88 16.54 8.44
CA LYS A 146 -2.53 17.96 8.41
C LYS A 146 -3.79 18.78 8.54
N GLY A 147 -3.83 19.68 9.55
CA GLY A 147 -5.01 20.48 9.84
C GLY A 147 -6.23 19.60 10.11
N LYS A 148 -7.22 19.66 9.21
CA LYS A 148 -8.47 18.88 9.33
C LYS A 148 -8.55 17.71 8.35
N ARG A 149 -7.47 17.36 7.66
CA ARG A 149 -7.39 16.22 6.75
C ARG A 149 -6.69 15.06 7.46
N TYR A 150 -7.34 13.90 7.49
CA TYR A 150 -6.83 12.68 8.12
C TYR A 150 -6.96 11.54 7.11
N PHE A 151 -5.86 10.80 6.91
CA PHE A 151 -5.81 9.59 6.10
C PHE A 151 -5.38 8.45 7.00
N LEU A 152 -6.25 7.48 7.17
CA LEU A 152 -6.06 6.34 8.06
C LEU A 152 -5.77 5.11 7.22
N MET A 153 -4.68 4.42 7.51
CA MET A 153 -4.30 3.16 6.89
C MET A 153 -4.34 2.05 7.92
N ASN A 154 -5.04 1.00 7.56
CA ASN A 154 -5.17 -0.22 8.36
C ASN A 154 -4.97 -1.43 7.45
N GLY A 155 -4.71 -2.60 8.02
CA GLY A 155 -4.61 -3.82 7.25
C GLY A 155 -4.66 -5.06 8.14
N SER A 156 -4.98 -6.18 7.51
CA SER A 156 -5.00 -7.48 8.18
C SER A 156 -4.68 -8.61 7.21
N ILE A 157 -4.15 -9.70 7.75
CA ILE A 157 -3.96 -10.97 7.07
C ILE A 157 -4.31 -12.10 8.04
N ASP A 158 -5.18 -13.04 7.65
CA ASP A 158 -5.66 -14.12 8.54
C ASP A 158 -6.23 -13.64 9.89
N ASN A 159 -6.94 -12.53 9.92
CA ASN A 159 -7.39 -11.85 11.13
C ASN A 159 -6.27 -11.32 12.04
N ASN A 160 -5.00 -11.45 11.65
CA ASN A 160 -3.89 -10.75 12.31
C ASN A 160 -3.86 -9.31 11.82
N LYS A 161 -3.63 -8.42 12.76
CA LYS A 161 -3.50 -6.98 12.55
C LYS A 161 -2.17 -6.61 11.92
N ILE A 162 -1.83 -5.31 11.88
CA ILE A 162 -0.52 -4.81 11.46
C ILE A 162 0.58 -5.52 12.26
N SER A 163 1.52 -6.15 11.57
CA SER A 163 2.61 -6.90 12.20
C SER A 163 3.76 -6.00 12.61
N GLU A 164 4.10 -5.06 11.76
CA GLU A 164 5.12 -4.02 11.97
C GLU A 164 4.76 -2.77 11.20
N TYR A 165 5.35 -1.64 11.58
CA TYR A 165 5.17 -0.37 10.90
C TYR A 165 6.45 0.48 10.98
N ALA A 166 6.54 1.48 10.12
CA ALA A 166 7.53 2.53 10.21
C ALA A 166 6.90 3.88 9.85
N THR A 167 7.26 4.92 10.60
CA THR A 167 7.02 6.32 10.22
C THR A 167 8.37 7.02 10.10
N GLY A 168 8.52 7.88 9.10
CA GLY A 168 9.79 8.56 8.84
C GLY A 168 9.65 9.77 7.95
N LEU A 169 10.79 10.43 7.74
CA LEU A 169 10.91 11.49 6.75
C LEU A 169 11.13 10.86 5.37
N VAL A 170 10.54 11.46 4.35
CA VAL A 170 10.72 11.01 2.96
C VAL A 170 12.19 11.02 2.54
N GLU A 171 12.52 10.23 1.52
CA GLU A 171 13.86 10.21 0.93
C GLU A 171 14.21 11.58 0.34
N GLU A 172 15.00 12.35 1.08
CA GLU A 172 15.45 13.67 0.68
C GLU A 172 16.74 14.03 1.44
N TYR A 173 17.67 14.73 0.78
CA TYR A 173 18.93 15.21 1.38
C TYR A 173 19.77 14.13 2.10
N GLY A 174 19.84 12.92 1.52
CA GLY A 174 20.61 11.80 2.06
C GLY A 174 19.92 11.02 3.19
N ARG A 175 18.65 11.29 3.45
CA ARG A 175 17.79 10.43 4.31
C ARG A 175 17.15 9.34 3.45
N GLU A 176 16.94 8.20 4.06
CA GLU A 176 16.20 7.09 3.45
C GLU A 176 14.74 7.14 3.91
N GLY A 177 13.80 6.98 2.98
CA GLY A 177 12.38 6.86 3.30
C GLY A 177 12.06 5.50 3.93
N THR A 178 10.91 5.40 4.62
CA THR A 178 10.50 4.16 5.31
C THR A 178 10.34 2.96 4.39
N TYR A 179 10.20 3.18 3.09
CA TYR A 179 10.17 2.09 2.12
C TYR A 179 11.50 1.30 2.07
N LYS A 180 12.63 1.92 2.43
CA LYS A 180 13.93 1.25 2.50
C LYS A 180 13.99 0.25 3.65
N ASP A 181 13.34 0.54 4.79
CA ASP A 181 13.25 -0.40 5.91
C ASP A 181 12.61 -1.73 5.44
N ALA A 182 11.61 -1.68 4.55
CA ALA A 182 10.94 -2.86 4.04
C ALA A 182 11.85 -3.79 3.21
N GLU A 183 12.94 -3.26 2.63
CA GLU A 183 13.82 -4.04 1.73
C GLU A 183 14.62 -5.12 2.47
N ASP A 184 14.98 -4.90 3.72
CA ASP A 184 15.63 -5.92 4.57
C ASP A 184 14.63 -6.84 5.29
N GLY A 185 13.34 -6.49 5.21
CA GLY A 185 12.24 -7.26 5.78
C GLY A 185 11.85 -6.84 7.18
N ILE A 186 12.43 -5.81 7.77
CA ILE A 186 12.17 -5.34 9.15
C ILE A 186 11.78 -3.87 9.12
N LEU A 187 10.69 -3.51 9.82
CA LEU A 187 10.30 -2.12 9.98
C LEU A 187 10.72 -1.60 11.37
N SER A 188 11.13 -0.35 11.42
CA SER A 188 11.73 0.27 12.62
C SER A 188 10.77 0.42 13.81
N ASN A 189 9.47 0.31 13.59
CA ASN A 189 8.41 0.58 14.58
C ASN A 189 8.49 2.00 15.19
N ASN A 190 9.06 2.96 14.46
CA ASN A 190 9.03 4.36 14.86
C ASN A 190 7.58 4.85 14.88
N PRO A 191 7.04 5.34 16.04
CA PRO A 191 5.60 5.54 16.18
C PRO A 191 5.08 6.89 15.65
N ILE A 192 5.96 7.86 15.41
CA ILE A 192 5.55 9.22 14.99
C ILE A 192 6.66 9.94 14.26
N GLU A 193 6.28 10.71 13.24
CA GLU A 193 7.18 11.63 12.53
C GLU A 193 6.42 12.87 12.07
N HIS A 194 7.14 13.99 11.90
CA HIS A 194 6.59 15.28 11.49
C HIS A 194 7.47 15.96 10.43
N GLY A 195 6.84 16.59 9.45
CA GLY A 195 7.51 17.31 8.35
C GLY A 195 7.03 16.81 7.00
N SER A 196 7.95 16.50 6.10
CA SER A 196 7.69 15.78 4.86
C SER A 196 7.81 14.28 5.17
N VAL A 197 6.69 13.61 5.38
CA VAL A 197 6.68 12.27 5.98
C VAL A 197 6.18 11.17 5.04
N ASP A 198 6.68 9.97 5.25
CA ASP A 198 6.16 8.72 4.69
C ASP A 198 5.91 7.68 5.80
N SER A 199 5.29 6.60 5.43
CA SER A 199 5.11 5.46 6.33
C SER A 199 5.03 4.15 5.55
N THR A 200 5.33 3.06 6.25
CA THR A 200 5.16 1.70 5.73
C THR A 200 4.48 0.83 6.78
N LEU A 201 3.50 0.04 6.39
CA LEU A 201 2.95 -1.03 7.23
C LEU A 201 3.24 -2.39 6.63
N GLY A 202 3.47 -3.39 7.49
CA GLY A 202 3.75 -4.77 7.13
C GLY A 202 2.69 -5.73 7.67
N LEU A 203 2.23 -6.65 6.82
CA LEU A 203 1.33 -7.74 7.17
C LEU A 203 2.03 -9.06 6.91
N TYR A 204 2.20 -9.89 7.94
CA TYR A 204 2.99 -11.12 7.91
C TYR A 204 2.12 -12.34 8.12
N SER A 205 2.37 -13.37 7.32
CA SER A 205 1.72 -14.66 7.53
C SER A 205 2.51 -15.81 6.94
N THR A 206 2.45 -16.96 7.59
CA THR A 206 2.95 -18.21 7.02
C THR A 206 1.88 -18.79 6.09
N ILE A 207 2.22 -18.90 4.80
CA ILE A 207 1.33 -19.48 3.80
C ILE A 207 1.79 -20.92 3.50
N PRO A 208 0.92 -21.93 3.75
CA PRO A 208 1.27 -23.33 3.50
C PRO A 208 1.63 -23.61 2.04
N ALA A 209 2.29 -24.76 1.81
CA ALA A 209 2.68 -25.23 0.48
C ALA A 209 1.48 -25.22 -0.49
N ASN A 210 1.65 -24.57 -1.64
CA ASN A 210 0.65 -24.50 -2.70
C ASN A 210 -0.73 -23.92 -2.27
N LYS A 211 -0.79 -23.16 -1.16
CA LYS A 211 -2.01 -22.50 -0.66
C LYS A 211 -1.99 -21.01 -0.90
N SER A 212 -3.11 -20.39 -0.66
CA SER A 212 -3.27 -18.92 -0.73
C SER A 212 -3.86 -18.40 0.56
N LYS A 213 -3.56 -17.13 0.86
CA LYS A 213 -4.20 -16.35 1.91
C LYS A 213 -4.60 -14.99 1.39
N LYS A 214 -5.56 -14.36 2.07
CA LYS A 214 -6.02 -13.03 1.74
C LYS A 214 -5.53 -12.02 2.77
N ALA A 215 -5.03 -10.91 2.29
CA ALA A 215 -4.76 -9.71 3.07
C ALA A 215 -5.73 -8.60 2.63
N TYR A 216 -6.07 -7.73 3.56
CA TYR A 216 -6.89 -6.55 3.34
C TYR A 216 -6.12 -5.31 3.78
N TYR A 217 -6.25 -4.25 3.01
CA TYR A 217 -5.64 -2.95 3.27
C TYR A 217 -6.64 -1.86 2.94
#